data_05db44a58586d8d4ceb4292df0127487
#
_entry.id   05db44a58586d8d4ceb4292df0127487
#
_cell.length_a   1.000
_cell.length_b   1.000
_cell.length_c   1.000
_cell.angle_alpha   90.00
_cell.angle_beta   90.00
_cell.angle_gamma   90.00
#
_symmetry.space_group_name_H-M   'P 1'
#
loop_
_entity.id
_entity.type
_entity.pdbx_description
1 polymer ?
#
loop_
_entity_poly.entity_id
_entity_poly.type
_entity_poly.pdbx_seq_one_letter_code
_entity_poly.pdbx_strand_id
1 'polypeptide(L)'
;MIVIYFFSTKSQQFFAYVWAIFPVIAFFLVSFYTLDFLFSPSYLIMVPVFTIMFKINYKKDYSFVALPKMSIRQFVISFLAFIASSSFSWSIILNSSVIFLIVYLFYSSATPMRYHSYLMMFTFCQLIQVKGNTFLMQSQVVAFLIGLFLLALTLNAWWQTGLSQLTSLKSRGHVRFFKSIQLNMKQQKLAVINFWHDLQQTFFGITSFKQFLESPDEKVQRFRLAIRMSFTITLSFILMWSVGGIKIIWIPMNVFLLLHPVKAEMNTRIKTRFWGTLLGCFLSLFVVNWLQLPLTHLVVSSLIGIFVYALKPGTVLQVTMATIFGLCLATISLRGMYAAELRVSFVLLAIFVVCLIDLGLFVYQRILRF
;
A
#
# COMPACT_ATOMS: atom_id res chain seq x y z
N MET A 1 -45.58 -1.26 13.38
CA MET A 1 -45.30 -0.83 12.01
C MET A 1 -43.99 -0.06 11.88
N ILE A 2 -43.67 0.91 12.72
CA ILE A 2 -42.38 1.71 12.66
C ILE A 2 -41.11 0.84 12.90
N VAL A 3 -41.17 -0.15 13.80
CA VAL A 3 -40.02 -1.04 14.11
C VAL A 3 -39.67 -1.93 12.92
N ILE A 4 -40.67 -2.43 12.18
CA ILE A 4 -40.46 -3.27 11.00
C ILE A 4 -39.82 -2.46 9.84
N TYR A 5 -40.22 -1.19 9.69
CA TYR A 5 -39.66 -0.29 8.70
C TYR A 5 -38.18 0.07 8.99
N PHE A 6 -37.85 0.24 10.28
CA PHE A 6 -36.48 0.54 10.72
C PHE A 6 -35.53 -0.66 10.56
N PHE A 7 -36.02 -1.88 10.77
CA PHE A 7 -35.27 -3.11 10.48
C PHE A 7 -35.08 -3.34 8.96
N SER A 8 -36.12 -3.05 8.17
CA SER A 8 -36.03 -3.15 6.70
C SER A 8 -34.98 -2.22 6.09
N THR A 9 -34.92 -0.97 6.53
CA THR A 9 -33.90 -0.01 6.01
C THR A 9 -32.48 -0.34 6.45
N LYS A 10 -32.25 -0.80 7.67
CA LYS A 10 -30.94 -1.25 8.15
C LYS A 10 -30.47 -2.52 7.44
N SER A 11 -31.37 -3.48 7.22
CA SER A 11 -31.02 -4.70 6.47
C SER A 11 -30.69 -4.39 5.02
N GLN A 12 -31.45 -3.50 4.35
CA GLN A 12 -31.13 -3.08 2.98
C GLN A 12 -29.77 -2.37 2.89
N GLN A 13 -29.44 -1.50 3.86
CA GLN A 13 -28.13 -0.86 3.94
C GLN A 13 -27.02 -1.88 4.18
N PHE A 14 -27.25 -2.88 5.02
CA PHE A 14 -26.30 -3.96 5.27
C PHE A 14 -26.07 -4.80 4.01
N PHE A 15 -27.12 -5.22 3.31
CA PHE A 15 -26.99 -5.97 2.05
C PHE A 15 -26.30 -5.16 0.96
N ALA A 16 -26.61 -3.87 0.83
CA ALA A 16 -25.93 -2.98 -0.11
C ALA A 16 -24.44 -2.84 0.21
N TYR A 17 -24.10 -2.77 1.50
CA TYR A 17 -22.70 -2.72 1.95
C TYR A 17 -21.95 -4.04 1.66
N VAL A 18 -22.55 -5.18 1.98
CA VAL A 18 -21.97 -6.50 1.69
C VAL A 18 -21.76 -6.68 0.20
N TRP A 19 -22.75 -6.31 -0.61
CA TRP A 19 -22.67 -6.38 -2.08
C TRP A 19 -21.58 -5.47 -2.64
N ALA A 20 -21.41 -4.28 -2.08
CA ALA A 20 -20.37 -3.35 -2.48
C ALA A 20 -18.95 -3.85 -2.15
N ILE A 21 -18.77 -4.67 -1.11
CA ILE A 21 -17.45 -5.22 -0.71
C ILE A 21 -17.18 -6.59 -1.31
N PHE A 22 -18.21 -7.28 -1.77
CA PHE A 22 -18.10 -8.65 -2.31
C PHE A 22 -16.99 -8.81 -3.34
N PRO A 23 -16.81 -7.93 -4.35
CA PRO A 23 -15.72 -8.09 -5.32
C PRO A 23 -14.33 -8.05 -4.68
N VAL A 24 -14.16 -7.25 -3.63
CA VAL A 24 -12.89 -7.13 -2.90
C VAL A 24 -12.60 -8.39 -2.09
N ILE A 25 -13.61 -8.95 -1.44
CA ILE A 25 -13.50 -10.20 -0.69
C ILE A 25 -13.22 -11.37 -1.66
N ALA A 26 -13.93 -11.44 -2.77
CA ALA A 26 -13.72 -12.45 -3.79
C ALA A 26 -12.28 -12.40 -4.35
N PHE A 27 -11.80 -11.21 -4.69
CA PHE A 27 -10.42 -11.01 -5.14
C PHE A 27 -9.40 -11.44 -4.07
N PHE A 28 -9.64 -11.07 -2.81
CA PHE A 28 -8.79 -11.49 -1.69
C PHE A 28 -8.70 -13.01 -1.58
N LEU A 29 -9.85 -13.70 -1.53
CA LEU A 29 -9.90 -15.16 -1.36
C LEU A 29 -9.27 -15.89 -2.55
N VAL A 30 -9.60 -15.49 -3.77
CA VAL A 30 -8.99 -16.07 -4.97
C VAL A 30 -7.47 -15.87 -4.95
N SER A 31 -6.99 -14.67 -4.70
CA SER A 31 -5.55 -14.38 -4.64
C SER A 31 -4.86 -15.15 -3.51
N PHE A 32 -5.51 -15.26 -2.35
CA PHE A 32 -4.97 -15.92 -1.17
C PHE A 32 -4.76 -17.42 -1.41
N TYR A 33 -5.81 -18.12 -1.82
CA TYR A 33 -5.74 -19.58 -2.03
C TYR A 33 -4.97 -19.96 -3.29
N THR A 34 -5.07 -19.21 -4.37
CA THR A 34 -4.29 -19.50 -5.58
C THR A 34 -2.79 -19.27 -5.37
N LEU A 35 -2.43 -18.24 -4.59
CA LEU A 35 -1.02 -17.98 -4.29
C LEU A 35 -0.43 -19.04 -3.36
N ASP A 36 -1.18 -19.48 -2.36
CA ASP A 36 -0.77 -20.56 -1.45
C ASP A 36 -0.58 -21.88 -2.21
N PHE A 37 -1.52 -22.19 -3.12
CA PHE A 37 -1.50 -23.43 -3.91
C PHE A 37 -0.37 -23.45 -4.94
N LEU A 38 -0.15 -22.34 -5.68
CA LEU A 38 0.78 -22.30 -6.81
C LEU A 38 2.24 -22.02 -6.39
N PHE A 39 2.45 -21.30 -5.30
CA PHE A 39 3.80 -20.84 -4.94
C PHE A 39 4.21 -21.29 -3.54
N SER A 40 3.90 -20.50 -2.52
CA SER A 40 4.27 -20.81 -1.13
C SER A 40 3.53 -19.87 -0.19
N PRO A 41 3.22 -20.29 1.06
CA PRO A 41 2.66 -19.43 2.10
C PRO A 41 3.48 -18.16 2.36
N SER A 42 4.77 -18.18 2.09
CA SER A 42 5.66 -17.03 2.28
C SER A 42 5.28 -15.81 1.43
N TYR A 43 4.65 -16.04 0.27
CA TYR A 43 4.20 -14.98 -0.63
C TYR A 43 2.84 -14.39 -0.28
N LEU A 44 2.12 -14.97 0.68
CA LEU A 44 0.81 -14.48 1.11
C LEU A 44 0.86 -13.03 1.64
N ILE A 45 2.04 -12.54 2.02
CA ILE A 45 2.25 -11.13 2.40
C ILE A 45 1.93 -10.15 1.27
N MET A 46 1.94 -10.59 0.00
CA MET A 46 1.60 -9.75 -1.16
C MET A 46 0.09 -9.63 -1.38
N VAL A 47 -0.70 -10.58 -0.93
CA VAL A 47 -2.16 -10.58 -1.12
C VAL A 47 -2.81 -9.32 -0.55
N PRO A 48 -2.51 -8.87 0.69
CA PRO A 48 -3.02 -7.61 1.21
C PRO A 48 -2.73 -6.40 0.33
N VAL A 49 -1.54 -6.34 -0.25
CA VAL A 49 -1.12 -5.21 -1.12
C VAL A 49 -2.03 -5.11 -2.34
N PHE A 50 -2.16 -6.22 -3.07
CA PHE A 50 -3.00 -6.27 -4.27
C PHE A 50 -4.48 -6.11 -3.95
N THR A 51 -4.94 -6.65 -2.82
CA THR A 51 -6.34 -6.48 -2.38
C THR A 51 -6.66 -5.02 -2.05
N ILE A 52 -5.77 -4.30 -1.37
CA ILE A 52 -5.95 -2.87 -1.11
C ILE A 52 -5.90 -2.08 -2.42
N MET A 53 -4.98 -2.40 -3.33
CA MET A 53 -4.93 -1.79 -4.66
C MET A 53 -6.22 -2.04 -5.45
N PHE A 54 -6.77 -3.25 -5.39
CA PHE A 54 -8.04 -3.57 -6.00
C PHE A 54 -9.18 -2.76 -5.36
N LYS A 55 -9.25 -2.70 -4.02
CA LYS A 55 -10.25 -1.92 -3.28
C LYS A 55 -10.24 -0.42 -3.63
N ILE A 56 -9.07 0.16 -3.89
CA ILE A 56 -8.94 1.58 -4.28
C ILE A 56 -9.42 1.81 -5.72
N ASN A 57 -9.32 0.79 -6.55
CA ASN A 57 -9.45 0.93 -8.00
C ASN A 57 -10.75 0.34 -8.57
N TYR A 58 -11.37 -0.67 -7.96
CA TYR A 58 -12.48 -1.42 -8.55
C TYR A 58 -13.76 -0.61 -8.86
N LYS A 59 -13.92 0.57 -8.22
CA LYS A 59 -15.05 1.48 -8.47
C LYS A 59 -14.76 2.54 -9.55
N LYS A 60 -13.54 2.58 -10.06
CA LYS A 60 -13.17 3.59 -11.07
C LYS A 60 -13.47 3.07 -12.46
N ASP A 61 -14.01 3.95 -13.28
CA ASP A 61 -14.15 3.67 -14.72
C ASP A 61 -12.77 3.66 -15.37
N TYR A 62 -12.32 2.49 -15.78
CA TYR A 62 -11.08 2.33 -16.52
C TYR A 62 -11.37 2.20 -18.02
N SER A 63 -10.76 3.09 -18.80
CA SER A 63 -10.61 2.81 -20.24
C SER A 63 -9.62 1.66 -20.43
N PHE A 64 -9.86 0.79 -21.41
CA PHE A 64 -8.93 -0.30 -21.76
C PHE A 64 -7.50 0.19 -22.00
N VAL A 65 -7.29 1.48 -22.33
CA VAL A 65 -5.98 2.11 -22.50
C VAL A 65 -5.28 2.40 -21.15
N ALA A 66 -6.02 2.58 -20.06
CA ALA A 66 -5.46 2.88 -18.76
C ALA A 66 -4.90 1.63 -18.06
N LEU A 67 -5.48 0.45 -18.31
CA LEU A 67 -5.07 -0.82 -17.68
C LEU A 67 -3.63 -1.22 -18.06
N PRO A 68 -3.20 -1.28 -19.33
CA PRO A 68 -1.83 -1.59 -19.70
C PRO A 68 -0.82 -0.62 -19.09
N LYS A 69 -1.13 0.68 -19.06
CA LYS A 69 -0.25 1.68 -18.44
C LYS A 69 -0.08 1.46 -16.94
N MET A 70 -1.16 1.11 -16.25
CA MET A 70 -1.13 0.81 -14.83
C MET A 70 -0.29 -0.45 -14.57
N SER A 71 -0.43 -1.48 -15.38
CA SER A 71 0.34 -2.73 -15.29
C SER A 71 1.83 -2.52 -15.51
N ILE A 72 2.20 -1.78 -16.55
CA ILE A 72 3.60 -1.45 -16.83
C ILE A 72 4.21 -0.69 -15.66
N ARG A 73 3.49 0.30 -15.10
CA ARG A 73 3.97 1.03 -13.91
C ARG A 73 4.15 0.12 -12.71
N GLN A 74 3.21 -0.77 -12.46
CA GLN A 74 3.30 -1.73 -11.35
C GLN A 74 4.48 -2.67 -11.54
N PHE A 75 4.68 -3.17 -12.76
CA PHE A 75 5.79 -4.05 -13.06
C PHE A 75 7.14 -3.35 -12.89
N VAL A 76 7.30 -2.14 -13.44
CA VAL A 76 8.53 -1.34 -13.27
C VAL A 76 8.81 -1.04 -11.81
N ILE A 77 7.79 -0.64 -11.02
CA ILE A 77 7.94 -0.35 -9.60
C ILE A 77 8.36 -1.61 -8.82
N SER A 78 7.78 -2.76 -9.14
CA SER A 78 8.14 -4.04 -8.51
C SER A 78 9.56 -4.47 -8.85
N PHE A 79 9.95 -4.29 -10.11
CA PHE A 79 11.30 -4.59 -10.57
C PHE A 79 12.35 -3.73 -9.83
N LEU A 80 12.10 -2.43 -9.71
CA LEU A 80 12.96 -1.53 -8.94
C LEU A 80 13.00 -1.90 -7.45
N ALA A 81 11.88 -2.36 -6.89
CA ALA A 81 11.82 -2.84 -5.53
C ALA A 81 12.66 -4.10 -5.31
N PHE A 82 12.70 -5.03 -6.27
CA PHE A 82 13.54 -6.23 -6.19
C PHE A 82 15.04 -5.87 -6.29
N ILE A 83 15.41 -4.92 -7.15
CA ILE A 83 16.79 -4.42 -7.19
C ILE A 83 17.14 -3.76 -5.86
N ALA A 84 16.25 -2.94 -5.29
CA ALA A 84 16.46 -2.31 -3.98
C ALA A 84 16.66 -3.33 -2.86
N SER A 85 16.02 -4.51 -2.93
CA SER A 85 16.17 -5.56 -1.93
C SER A 85 17.43 -6.42 -2.11
N SER A 86 18.16 -6.28 -3.21
CA SER A 86 19.33 -7.13 -3.53
C SER A 86 20.58 -6.81 -2.69
N SER A 87 20.78 -5.56 -2.30
CA SER A 87 21.92 -5.14 -1.46
C SER A 87 21.62 -3.90 -0.64
N PHE A 88 22.42 -3.68 0.41
CA PHE A 88 22.30 -2.50 1.27
C PHE A 88 22.46 -1.19 0.48
N SER A 89 23.47 -1.11 -0.41
CA SER A 89 23.73 0.10 -1.20
C SER A 89 22.57 0.41 -2.16
N TRP A 90 22.07 -0.59 -2.88
CA TRP A 90 20.89 -0.43 -3.73
C TRP A 90 19.63 -0.08 -2.95
N SER A 91 19.50 -0.63 -1.73
CA SER A 91 18.38 -0.27 -0.84
C SER A 91 18.39 1.23 -0.51
N ILE A 92 19.53 1.81 -0.16
CA ILE A 92 19.62 3.24 0.15
C ILE A 92 19.33 4.09 -1.10
N ILE A 93 20.01 3.81 -2.21
CA ILE A 93 19.91 4.63 -3.43
C ILE A 93 18.48 4.58 -3.99
N LEU A 94 17.90 3.38 -4.15
CA LEU A 94 16.60 3.24 -4.77
C LEU A 94 15.46 3.63 -3.83
N ASN A 95 15.57 3.37 -2.51
CA ASN A 95 14.55 3.85 -1.58
C ASN A 95 14.52 5.38 -1.55
N SER A 96 15.68 6.04 -1.51
CA SER A 96 15.69 7.51 -1.49
C SER A 96 15.18 8.11 -2.80
N SER A 97 15.57 7.59 -3.96
CA SER A 97 15.22 8.17 -5.26
C SER A 97 13.82 7.77 -5.73
N VAL A 98 13.47 6.48 -5.69
CA VAL A 98 12.18 5.99 -6.22
C VAL A 98 11.01 6.45 -5.34
N ILE A 99 11.17 6.42 -4.02
CA ILE A 99 10.12 6.94 -3.11
C ILE A 99 9.91 8.44 -3.35
N PHE A 100 11.01 9.19 -3.45
CA PHE A 100 10.93 10.61 -3.78
C PHE A 100 10.16 10.84 -5.09
N LEU A 101 10.53 10.13 -6.15
CA LEU A 101 9.89 10.24 -7.47
C LEU A 101 8.40 9.85 -7.43
N ILE A 102 8.06 8.74 -6.77
CA ILE A 102 6.65 8.31 -6.64
C ILE A 102 5.83 9.38 -5.94
N VAL A 103 6.31 9.90 -4.81
CA VAL A 103 5.55 10.92 -4.06
C VAL A 103 5.49 12.22 -4.86
N TYR A 104 6.60 12.68 -5.41
CA TYR A 104 6.65 13.94 -6.16
C TYR A 104 5.76 13.91 -7.42
N LEU A 105 5.76 12.81 -8.17
CA LEU A 105 4.98 12.69 -9.42
C LEU A 105 3.49 12.47 -9.18
N PHE A 106 3.11 11.75 -8.13
CA PHE A 106 1.72 11.31 -7.93
C PHE A 106 0.98 12.03 -6.81
N TYR A 107 1.66 12.85 -5.99
CA TYR A 107 0.98 13.68 -5.01
C TYR A 107 0.34 14.90 -5.68
N SER A 108 -0.90 15.19 -5.29
CA SER A 108 -1.61 16.42 -5.61
C SER A 108 -2.51 16.78 -4.42
N SER A 109 -2.71 18.08 -4.19
CA SER A 109 -3.63 18.57 -3.15
C SER A 109 -5.07 18.07 -3.38
N ALA A 110 -5.49 17.94 -4.64
CA ALA A 110 -6.80 17.40 -5.00
C ALA A 110 -6.94 15.88 -4.77
N THR A 111 -5.84 15.12 -4.86
CA THR A 111 -5.82 13.67 -4.67
C THR A 111 -4.61 13.24 -3.83
N PRO A 112 -4.58 13.59 -2.53
CA PRO A 112 -3.38 13.49 -1.70
C PRO A 112 -2.90 12.06 -1.47
N MET A 113 -3.72 11.04 -1.72
CA MET A 113 -3.37 9.62 -1.51
C MET A 113 -3.09 8.86 -2.81
N ARG A 114 -3.00 9.53 -3.96
CA ARG A 114 -2.81 8.86 -5.26
C ARG A 114 -1.47 8.09 -5.34
N TYR A 115 -0.42 8.62 -4.72
CA TYR A 115 0.90 7.98 -4.67
C TYR A 115 0.92 6.72 -3.78
N HIS A 116 -0.03 6.60 -2.86
CA HIS A 116 -0.02 5.58 -1.80
C HIS A 116 0.00 4.14 -2.34
N SER A 117 -0.78 3.85 -3.39
CA SER A 117 -0.81 2.51 -3.99
C SER A 117 0.54 2.12 -4.61
N TYR A 118 1.20 3.04 -5.31
CA TYR A 118 2.50 2.80 -5.92
C TYR A 118 3.61 2.68 -4.88
N LEU A 119 3.57 3.53 -3.87
CA LEU A 119 4.52 3.50 -2.76
C LEU A 119 4.37 2.22 -1.93
N MET A 120 3.12 1.79 -1.69
CA MET A 120 2.82 0.53 -1.03
C MET A 120 3.39 -0.65 -1.83
N MET A 121 3.17 -0.68 -3.15
CA MET A 121 3.73 -1.70 -4.03
C MET A 121 5.26 -1.75 -3.94
N PHE A 122 5.93 -0.60 -4.07
CA PHE A 122 7.39 -0.50 -3.96
C PHE A 122 7.91 -1.01 -2.62
N THR A 123 7.31 -0.54 -1.52
CA THR A 123 7.75 -0.91 -0.17
C THR A 123 7.53 -2.40 0.11
N PHE A 124 6.35 -2.92 -0.21
CA PHE A 124 6.02 -4.31 0.13
C PHE A 124 6.69 -5.33 -0.77
N CYS A 125 6.96 -5.02 -2.05
CA CYS A 125 7.74 -5.91 -2.90
C CYS A 125 9.17 -6.16 -2.37
N GLN A 126 9.79 -5.17 -1.73
CA GLN A 126 11.10 -5.35 -1.10
C GLN A 126 11.05 -6.30 0.11
N LEU A 127 9.87 -6.46 0.72
CA LEU A 127 9.70 -7.25 1.94
C LEU A 127 9.52 -8.75 1.68
N ILE A 128 9.48 -9.16 0.41
CA ILE A 128 9.44 -10.57 0.01
C ILE A 128 10.87 -11.14 0.08
N GLN A 129 11.43 -11.21 1.27
CA GLN A 129 12.71 -11.86 1.49
C GLN A 129 12.47 -13.29 1.99
N VAL A 130 12.40 -14.24 1.09
CA VAL A 130 12.36 -15.67 1.42
C VAL A 130 13.71 -16.26 1.10
N LYS A 131 14.32 -16.97 2.06
CA LYS A 131 15.57 -17.72 1.81
C LYS A 131 15.37 -18.66 0.62
N GLY A 132 16.26 -18.58 -0.35
CA GLY A 132 16.21 -19.40 -1.57
C GLY A 132 15.40 -18.81 -2.72
N ASN A 133 14.78 -17.64 -2.57
CA ASN A 133 14.10 -16.97 -3.65
C ASN A 133 15.06 -16.45 -4.70
N THR A 134 14.85 -16.89 -5.92
CA THR A 134 15.47 -16.27 -7.08
C THR A 134 14.65 -15.04 -7.50
N PHE A 135 15.31 -14.06 -8.08
CA PHE A 135 14.66 -12.91 -8.72
C PHE A 135 13.56 -13.34 -9.72
N LEU A 136 13.78 -14.44 -10.42
CA LEU A 136 12.82 -15.02 -11.35
C LEU A 136 11.50 -15.40 -10.65
N MET A 137 11.59 -16.07 -9.50
CA MET A 137 10.43 -16.55 -8.75
C MET A 137 9.61 -15.37 -8.18
N GLN A 138 10.28 -14.34 -7.69
CA GLN A 138 9.63 -13.10 -7.22
C GLN A 138 8.90 -12.39 -8.37
N SER A 139 9.52 -12.31 -9.55
CA SER A 139 8.91 -11.69 -10.73
C SER A 139 7.71 -12.48 -11.24
N GLN A 140 7.75 -13.82 -11.19
CA GLN A 140 6.61 -14.67 -11.55
C GLN A 140 5.42 -14.46 -10.62
N VAL A 141 5.63 -14.42 -9.31
CA VAL A 141 4.57 -14.15 -8.31
C VAL A 141 3.92 -12.79 -8.57
N VAL A 142 4.74 -11.75 -8.79
CA VAL A 142 4.20 -10.41 -9.05
C VAL A 142 3.48 -10.34 -10.39
N ALA A 143 4.02 -10.93 -11.44
CA ALA A 143 3.37 -10.99 -12.75
C ALA A 143 2.00 -11.71 -12.66
N PHE A 144 1.94 -12.82 -11.92
CA PHE A 144 0.70 -13.55 -11.66
C PHE A 144 -0.34 -12.67 -10.92
N LEU A 145 0.08 -12.00 -9.85
CA LEU A 145 -0.80 -11.11 -9.08
C LEU A 145 -1.27 -9.89 -9.89
N ILE A 146 -0.40 -9.33 -10.74
CA ILE A 146 -0.80 -8.27 -11.68
C ILE A 146 -1.82 -8.80 -12.68
N GLY A 147 -1.62 -10.01 -13.21
CA GLY A 147 -2.56 -10.66 -14.12
C GLY A 147 -3.93 -10.88 -13.47
N LEU A 148 -3.97 -11.44 -12.26
CA LEU A 148 -5.21 -11.60 -11.49
C LEU A 148 -5.89 -10.25 -11.19
N PHE A 149 -5.12 -9.25 -10.83
CA PHE A 149 -5.62 -7.91 -10.55
C PHE A 149 -6.29 -7.28 -11.80
N LEU A 150 -5.66 -7.42 -12.95
CA LEU A 150 -6.22 -6.92 -14.22
C LEU A 150 -7.47 -7.69 -14.62
N LEU A 151 -7.43 -9.01 -14.52
CA LEU A 151 -8.59 -9.86 -14.78
C LEU A 151 -9.76 -9.49 -13.89
N ALA A 152 -9.52 -9.29 -12.60
CA ALA A 152 -10.56 -8.89 -11.66
C ALA A 152 -11.13 -7.49 -11.95
N LEU A 153 -10.29 -6.52 -12.35
CA LEU A 153 -10.75 -5.19 -12.75
C LEU A 153 -11.58 -5.25 -14.04
N THR A 154 -11.15 -6.01 -15.03
CA THR A 154 -11.89 -6.15 -16.30
C THR A 154 -13.23 -6.86 -16.09
N LEU A 155 -13.27 -7.93 -15.30
CA LEU A 155 -14.50 -8.63 -14.93
C LEU A 155 -15.46 -7.73 -14.15
N ASN A 156 -14.93 -6.94 -13.21
CA ASN A 156 -15.75 -6.01 -12.44
C ASN A 156 -16.30 -4.87 -13.31
N ALA A 157 -15.48 -4.31 -14.22
CA ALA A 157 -15.93 -3.31 -15.18
C ALA A 157 -17.00 -3.88 -16.12
N TRP A 158 -16.82 -5.10 -16.61
CA TRP A 158 -17.79 -5.80 -17.44
C TRP A 158 -19.10 -6.06 -16.69
N TRP A 159 -19.02 -6.48 -15.43
CA TRP A 159 -20.18 -6.67 -14.56
C TRP A 159 -20.96 -5.37 -14.31
N GLN A 160 -20.25 -4.26 -14.09
CA GLN A 160 -20.89 -2.96 -13.82
C GLN A 160 -21.50 -2.30 -15.06
N THR A 161 -20.87 -2.45 -16.24
CA THR A 161 -21.29 -1.76 -17.45
C THR A 161 -22.25 -2.54 -18.33
N GLY A 162 -22.34 -3.86 -18.12
CA GLY A 162 -23.17 -4.76 -18.94
C GLY A 162 -22.71 -4.86 -20.39
N LEU A 163 -23.26 -5.85 -21.11
CA LEU A 163 -22.93 -6.13 -22.53
C LEU A 163 -23.22 -4.98 -23.49
N SER A 164 -24.13 -4.07 -23.14
CA SER A 164 -24.54 -2.95 -24.02
C SER A 164 -23.44 -1.91 -24.27
N GLN A 165 -22.54 -1.67 -23.30
CA GLN A 165 -21.44 -0.74 -23.50
C GLN A 165 -20.28 -1.34 -24.30
N LEU A 166 -20.04 -2.64 -24.20
CA LEU A 166 -19.02 -3.34 -25.00
C LEU A 166 -19.34 -3.30 -26.52
N THR A 167 -20.61 -3.40 -26.90
CA THR A 167 -21.04 -3.31 -28.30
C THR A 167 -20.89 -1.89 -28.87
N SER A 168 -21.10 -0.85 -28.06
CA SER A 168 -20.91 0.55 -28.47
C SER A 168 -19.42 0.94 -28.59
N LEU A 169 -18.54 0.32 -27.82
CA LEU A 169 -17.09 0.53 -27.87
C LEU A 169 -16.43 -0.11 -29.11
N LYS A 170 -17.00 -1.22 -29.63
CA LYS A 170 -16.47 -1.95 -30.78
C LYS A 170 -16.50 -1.13 -32.08
N SER A 171 -17.44 -0.20 -32.23
CA SER A 171 -17.59 0.61 -33.45
C SER A 171 -16.74 1.89 -33.47
N ARG A 172 -16.28 2.40 -32.33
CA ARG A 172 -15.52 3.66 -32.21
C ARG A 172 -14.07 3.52 -31.76
N GLY A 173 -13.63 2.30 -31.43
CA GLY A 173 -12.40 2.08 -30.67
C GLY A 173 -11.09 2.20 -31.43
N HIS A 174 -10.99 1.70 -32.63
CA HIS A 174 -9.69 1.52 -33.29
C HIS A 174 -9.01 2.86 -33.70
N VAL A 175 -9.72 3.79 -34.23
CA VAL A 175 -9.11 5.07 -34.71
C VAL A 175 -8.76 6.00 -33.54
N ARG A 176 -9.54 5.98 -32.46
CA ARG A 176 -9.25 6.77 -31.25
C ARG A 176 -8.08 6.17 -30.43
N PHE A 177 -7.87 4.85 -30.48
CA PHE A 177 -6.83 4.15 -29.77
C PHE A 177 -5.43 4.63 -30.20
N PHE A 178 -5.10 4.60 -31.49
CA PHE A 178 -3.79 5.06 -32.00
C PHE A 178 -3.56 6.56 -31.78
N LYS A 179 -4.59 7.38 -31.98
CA LYS A 179 -4.50 8.84 -31.78
C LYS A 179 -4.31 9.20 -30.29
N SER A 180 -4.93 8.43 -29.36
CA SER A 180 -4.74 8.61 -27.93
C SER A 180 -3.37 8.15 -27.43
N ILE A 181 -2.78 7.11 -28.03
CA ILE A 181 -1.41 6.67 -27.72
C ILE A 181 -0.39 7.74 -28.15
N GLN A 182 -0.55 8.29 -29.34
CA GLN A 182 0.37 9.31 -29.88
C GLN A 182 0.29 10.64 -29.12
N LEU A 183 -0.92 11.10 -28.76
CA LEU A 183 -1.14 12.25 -27.87
C LEU A 183 -0.59 12.04 -26.47
N ASN A 184 -0.73 10.83 -25.92
CA ASN A 184 -0.21 10.48 -24.60
C ASN A 184 1.32 10.39 -24.58
N MET A 185 1.98 9.92 -25.64
CA MET A 185 3.45 9.92 -25.72
C MET A 185 4.02 11.34 -25.78
N LYS A 186 3.38 12.25 -26.54
CA LYS A 186 3.72 13.67 -26.53
C LYS A 186 3.51 14.32 -25.16
N GLN A 187 2.39 14.05 -24.51
CA GLN A 187 2.12 14.54 -23.15
C GLN A 187 3.09 13.98 -22.11
N GLN A 188 3.54 12.72 -22.26
CA GLN A 188 4.53 12.14 -21.35
C GLN A 188 5.94 12.74 -21.53
N LYS A 189 6.36 13.02 -22.78
CA LYS A 189 7.62 13.76 -23.03
C LYS A 189 7.56 15.16 -22.43
N LEU A 190 6.47 15.89 -22.65
CA LEU A 190 6.24 17.21 -22.04
C LEU A 190 6.21 17.12 -20.51
N ALA A 191 5.59 16.10 -19.95
CA ALA A 191 5.55 15.90 -18.50
C ALA A 191 6.94 15.63 -17.90
N VAL A 192 7.82 14.91 -18.58
CA VAL A 192 9.21 14.67 -18.15
C VAL A 192 10.04 15.95 -18.28
N ILE A 193 9.89 16.72 -19.37
CA ILE A 193 10.59 17.98 -19.55
C ILE A 193 10.13 19.02 -18.51
N ASN A 194 8.81 19.12 -18.31
CA ASN A 194 8.24 20.01 -17.29
C ASN A 194 8.62 19.56 -15.88
N PHE A 195 8.78 18.27 -15.63
CA PHE A 195 9.27 17.73 -14.37
C PHE A 195 10.68 18.25 -14.04
N TRP A 196 11.62 18.13 -14.98
CA TRP A 196 12.98 18.63 -14.80
C TRP A 196 13.02 20.13 -14.62
N HIS A 197 12.26 20.87 -15.40
CA HIS A 197 12.16 22.32 -15.29
C HIS A 197 11.52 22.74 -13.94
N ASP A 198 10.45 22.10 -13.54
CA ASP A 198 9.79 22.32 -12.24
C ASP A 198 10.70 21.96 -11.06
N LEU A 199 11.47 20.88 -11.19
CA LEU A 199 12.43 20.44 -10.18
C LEU A 199 13.59 21.44 -10.06
N GLN A 200 14.13 21.90 -11.19
CA GLN A 200 15.17 22.95 -11.22
C GLN A 200 14.65 24.27 -10.64
N GLN A 201 13.49 24.75 -11.09
CA GLN A 201 12.91 25.98 -10.53
C GLN A 201 12.62 25.87 -9.04
N THR A 202 12.15 24.71 -8.57
CA THR A 202 11.89 24.51 -7.12
C THR A 202 13.20 24.44 -6.35
N PHE A 203 14.25 23.84 -6.91
CA PHE A 203 15.54 23.70 -6.24
C PHE A 203 16.34 25.00 -6.21
N PHE A 204 16.40 25.72 -7.34
CA PHE A 204 17.15 26.98 -7.47
C PHE A 204 16.34 28.22 -7.11
N GLY A 205 15.00 28.16 -7.13
CA GLY A 205 14.11 29.24 -6.71
C GLY A 205 13.98 29.38 -5.18
N ILE A 206 14.47 28.39 -4.42
CA ILE A 206 14.43 28.43 -2.95
C ILE A 206 15.70 29.12 -2.45
N THR A 207 15.61 30.40 -2.26
CA THR A 207 16.72 31.24 -1.74
C THR A 207 16.95 31.06 -0.24
N SER A 208 15.98 30.54 0.49
CA SER A 208 16.06 30.32 1.94
C SER A 208 15.30 29.03 2.33
N PHE A 209 15.91 28.23 3.20
CA PHE A 209 15.28 27.03 3.74
C PHE A 209 14.00 27.34 4.54
N LYS A 210 13.92 28.55 5.13
CA LYS A 210 12.71 29.05 5.79
C LYS A 210 11.56 29.20 4.78
N GLN A 211 11.82 29.79 3.61
CA GLN A 211 10.84 29.92 2.53
C GLN A 211 10.39 28.54 2.01
N PHE A 212 11.31 27.56 1.93
CA PHE A 212 11.00 26.19 1.58
C PHE A 212 10.02 25.53 2.57
N LEU A 213 10.15 25.77 3.87
CA LEU A 213 9.31 25.17 4.90
C LEU A 213 7.92 25.82 5.04
N GLU A 214 7.79 27.09 4.76
CA GLU A 214 6.57 27.88 5.01
C GLU A 214 5.76 28.20 3.74
N SER A 215 6.34 27.95 2.56
CA SER A 215 5.66 28.26 1.31
C SER A 215 4.33 27.51 1.16
N PRO A 216 3.23 28.20 0.82
CA PRO A 216 1.95 27.60 0.49
C PRO A 216 1.90 27.00 -0.92
N ASP A 217 2.93 27.20 -1.76
CA ASP A 217 2.98 26.70 -3.12
C ASP A 217 2.89 25.17 -3.15
N GLU A 218 1.98 24.63 -3.97
CA GLU A 218 1.76 23.20 -4.10
C GLU A 218 3.04 22.46 -4.54
N LYS A 219 3.88 23.06 -5.38
CA LYS A 219 5.14 22.46 -5.81
C LYS A 219 6.10 22.26 -4.65
N VAL A 220 6.22 23.28 -3.80
CA VAL A 220 7.07 23.23 -2.60
C VAL A 220 6.52 22.26 -1.55
N GLN A 221 5.20 22.22 -1.37
CA GLN A 221 4.56 21.23 -0.48
C GLN A 221 4.81 19.80 -0.97
N ARG A 222 4.70 19.55 -2.28
CA ARG A 222 4.95 18.27 -2.93
C ARG A 222 6.40 17.82 -2.72
N PHE A 223 7.35 18.71 -2.95
CA PHE A 223 8.78 18.44 -2.77
C PHE A 223 9.12 18.13 -1.31
N ARG A 224 8.60 18.91 -0.36
CA ARG A 224 8.75 18.74 1.08
C ARG A 224 8.22 17.38 1.55
N LEU A 225 7.02 17.01 1.08
CA LEU A 225 6.44 15.72 1.38
C LEU A 225 7.28 14.59 0.80
N ALA A 226 7.76 14.73 -0.43
CA ALA A 226 8.59 13.73 -1.10
C ALA A 226 9.89 13.48 -0.33
N ILE A 227 10.58 14.52 0.12
CA ILE A 227 11.79 14.41 0.96
C ILE A 227 11.46 13.71 2.28
N ARG A 228 10.42 14.17 2.99
CA ARG A 228 10.02 13.59 4.27
C ARG A 228 9.72 12.09 4.16
N MET A 229 8.90 11.70 3.19
CA MET A 229 8.54 10.31 2.95
C MET A 229 9.75 9.47 2.56
N SER A 230 10.55 9.95 1.61
CA SER A 230 11.76 9.29 1.14
C SER A 230 12.75 9.07 2.29
N PHE A 231 13.07 10.10 3.04
CA PHE A 231 14.00 10.01 4.16
C PHE A 231 13.50 9.04 5.25
N THR A 232 12.24 9.15 5.66
CA THR A 232 11.69 8.33 6.76
C THR A 232 11.64 6.84 6.37
N ILE A 233 11.20 6.53 5.16
CA ILE A 233 11.12 5.15 4.72
C ILE A 233 12.52 4.58 4.47
N THR A 234 13.43 5.34 3.84
CA THR A 234 14.83 4.91 3.64
C THR A 234 15.52 4.61 4.96
N LEU A 235 15.35 5.49 5.97
CA LEU A 235 15.89 5.24 7.31
C LEU A 235 15.35 3.95 7.93
N SER A 236 14.06 3.65 7.73
CA SER A 236 13.48 2.40 8.22
C SER A 236 14.08 1.14 7.52
N PHE A 237 14.44 1.24 6.25
CA PHE A 237 15.14 0.17 5.54
C PHE A 237 16.61 0.05 6.00
N ILE A 238 17.29 1.16 6.27
CA ILE A 238 18.64 1.15 6.87
C ILE A 238 18.59 0.43 8.22
N LEU A 239 17.64 0.76 9.09
CA LEU A 239 17.45 0.07 10.37
C LEU A 239 17.16 -1.43 10.16
N MET A 240 16.34 -1.78 9.17
CA MET A 240 16.08 -3.18 8.82
C MET A 240 17.36 -3.93 8.47
N TRP A 241 18.23 -3.34 7.66
CA TRP A 241 19.50 -3.95 7.28
C TRP A 241 20.51 -4.01 8.42
N SER A 242 20.53 -2.99 9.30
CA SER A 242 21.49 -2.87 10.41
C SER A 242 21.17 -3.83 11.56
N VAL A 243 19.90 -3.97 11.91
CA VAL A 243 19.48 -4.82 13.03
C VAL A 243 19.52 -6.30 12.65
N GLY A 244 19.16 -6.64 11.41
CA GLY A 244 19.05 -8.03 10.95
C GLY A 244 18.00 -8.84 11.72
N GLY A 245 17.71 -10.05 11.28
CA GLY A 245 16.86 -10.97 12.05
C GLY A 245 15.51 -11.31 11.40
N ILE A 246 14.72 -12.10 12.15
CA ILE A 246 13.46 -12.66 11.65
C ILE A 246 12.35 -11.60 11.74
N LYS A 247 11.57 -11.48 10.64
CA LYS A 247 10.40 -10.57 10.55
C LYS A 247 10.70 -9.07 10.73
N ILE A 248 11.96 -8.67 10.66
CA ILE A 248 12.39 -7.28 10.77
C ILE A 248 11.76 -6.37 9.68
N ILE A 249 11.30 -6.98 8.60
CA ILE A 249 10.49 -6.37 7.54
C ILE A 249 9.27 -5.61 8.07
N TRP A 250 8.83 -5.91 9.28
CA TRP A 250 7.70 -5.19 9.89
C TRP A 250 8.02 -3.74 10.25
N ILE A 251 9.30 -3.35 10.39
CA ILE A 251 9.69 -1.96 10.65
C ILE A 251 9.31 -1.05 9.48
N PRO A 252 9.85 -1.20 8.25
CA PRO A 252 9.50 -0.33 7.14
C PRO A 252 8.03 -0.42 6.75
N MET A 253 7.40 -1.60 6.90
CA MET A 253 5.96 -1.75 6.69
C MET A 253 5.15 -0.88 7.65
N ASN A 254 5.46 -0.88 8.95
CA ASN A 254 4.74 -0.06 9.93
C ASN A 254 5.05 1.43 9.75
N VAL A 255 6.30 1.80 9.49
CA VAL A 255 6.66 3.20 9.17
C VAL A 255 5.83 3.71 7.99
N PHE A 256 5.76 2.95 6.90
CA PHE A 256 4.94 3.31 5.73
C PHE A 256 3.46 3.50 6.10
N LEU A 257 2.89 2.61 6.91
CA LEU A 257 1.48 2.65 7.30
C LEU A 257 1.15 3.78 8.29
N LEU A 258 2.13 4.27 9.04
CA LEU A 258 1.99 5.43 9.93
C LEU A 258 2.06 6.75 9.19
N LEU A 259 2.89 6.85 8.15
CA LEU A 259 3.11 8.09 7.42
C LEU A 259 1.86 8.59 6.71
N HIS A 260 1.57 9.88 6.89
CA HIS A 260 0.48 10.57 6.22
C HIS A 260 0.88 12.03 5.91
N PRO A 261 0.40 12.62 4.77
CA PRO A 261 0.66 14.02 4.46
C PRO A 261 0.17 14.97 5.53
N VAL A 262 -1.02 14.70 6.09
CA VAL A 262 -1.68 15.51 7.11
C VAL A 262 -1.26 15.04 8.49
N LYS A 263 -0.69 15.93 9.32
CA LYS A 263 -0.16 15.61 10.64
C LYS A 263 -1.24 15.09 11.62
N ALA A 264 -2.44 15.65 11.58
CA ALA A 264 -3.55 15.23 12.43
C ALA A 264 -3.95 13.77 12.15
N GLU A 265 -4.01 13.37 10.87
CA GLU A 265 -4.28 11.99 10.48
C GLU A 265 -3.13 11.03 10.82
N MET A 266 -1.88 11.49 10.72
CA MET A 266 -0.72 10.73 11.16
C MET A 266 -0.80 10.42 12.66
N ASN A 267 -1.11 11.41 13.50
CA ASN A 267 -1.27 11.22 14.95
C ASN A 267 -2.41 10.24 15.27
N THR A 268 -3.51 10.31 14.54
CA THR A 268 -4.61 9.35 14.65
C THR A 268 -4.16 7.95 14.27
N ARG A 269 -3.40 7.79 13.19
CA ARG A 269 -2.83 6.51 12.76
C ARG A 269 -1.87 5.93 13.80
N ILE A 270 -1.03 6.76 14.43
CA ILE A 270 -0.12 6.32 15.52
C ILE A 270 -0.93 5.74 16.67
N LYS A 271 -1.96 6.47 17.17
CA LYS A 271 -2.82 6.01 18.25
C LYS A 271 -3.57 4.71 17.90
N THR A 272 -4.17 4.66 16.71
CA THR A 272 -4.92 3.47 16.28
C THR A 272 -4.02 2.26 16.06
N ARG A 273 -2.79 2.47 15.55
CA ARG A 273 -1.79 1.40 15.40
C ARG A 273 -1.32 0.88 16.75
N PHE A 274 -1.00 1.76 17.67
CA PHE A 274 -0.55 1.38 19.01
C PHE A 274 -1.60 0.50 19.70
N TRP A 275 -2.81 1.01 19.89
CA TRP A 275 -3.88 0.27 20.57
C TRP A 275 -4.35 -0.96 19.78
N GLY A 276 -4.50 -0.85 18.47
CA GLY A 276 -4.91 -1.98 17.64
C GLY A 276 -3.88 -3.11 17.61
N THR A 277 -2.58 -2.78 17.67
CA THR A 277 -1.53 -3.80 17.75
C THR A 277 -1.51 -4.48 19.13
N LEU A 278 -1.61 -3.73 20.22
CA LEU A 278 -1.65 -4.31 21.57
C LEU A 278 -2.85 -5.25 21.72
N LEU A 279 -4.05 -4.80 21.37
CA LEU A 279 -5.26 -5.62 21.41
C LEU A 279 -5.17 -6.82 20.47
N GLY A 280 -4.63 -6.62 19.26
CA GLY A 280 -4.46 -7.70 18.29
C GLY A 280 -3.46 -8.76 18.73
N CYS A 281 -2.34 -8.37 19.33
CA CYS A 281 -1.39 -9.30 19.91
C CYS A 281 -2.00 -10.10 21.06
N PHE A 282 -2.70 -9.43 21.98
CA PHE A 282 -3.38 -10.09 23.09
C PHE A 282 -4.40 -11.13 22.60
N LEU A 283 -5.30 -10.72 21.69
CA LEU A 283 -6.31 -11.63 21.15
C LEU A 283 -5.70 -12.76 20.30
N SER A 284 -4.62 -12.48 19.56
CA SER A 284 -3.98 -13.51 18.75
C SER A 284 -3.39 -14.66 19.57
N LEU A 285 -2.95 -14.41 20.80
CA LEU A 285 -2.45 -15.47 21.68
C LEU A 285 -3.52 -16.51 21.97
N PHE A 286 -4.77 -16.10 22.15
CA PHE A 286 -5.88 -17.03 22.32
C PHE A 286 -6.17 -17.78 21.02
N VAL A 287 -6.23 -17.09 19.89
CA VAL A 287 -6.52 -17.70 18.59
C VAL A 287 -5.43 -18.71 18.21
N VAL A 288 -4.15 -18.36 18.34
CA VAL A 288 -3.02 -19.20 17.95
C VAL A 288 -2.91 -20.45 18.82
N ASN A 289 -3.19 -20.36 20.13
CA ASN A 289 -3.17 -21.52 21.01
C ASN A 289 -4.25 -22.58 20.68
N TRP A 290 -5.32 -22.17 20.02
CA TRP A 290 -6.39 -23.08 19.53
C TRP A 290 -6.05 -23.69 18.17
N LEU A 291 -5.11 -23.11 17.43
CA LEU A 291 -4.75 -23.53 16.07
C LEU A 291 -3.56 -24.48 16.11
N GLN A 292 -3.83 -25.78 16.10
CA GLN A 292 -2.77 -26.81 16.14
C GLN A 292 -2.34 -27.28 14.75
N LEU A 293 -3.18 -27.13 13.73
CA LEU A 293 -2.92 -27.62 12.37
C LEU A 293 -2.64 -26.45 11.39
N PRO A 294 -1.67 -26.58 10.44
CA PRO A 294 -1.38 -25.54 9.45
C PRO A 294 -2.59 -25.14 8.61
N LEU A 295 -3.44 -26.10 8.25
CA LEU A 295 -4.66 -25.86 7.48
C LEU A 295 -5.64 -24.96 8.24
N THR A 296 -5.79 -25.17 9.55
CA THR A 296 -6.65 -24.31 10.39
C THR A 296 -6.13 -22.89 10.45
N HIS A 297 -4.80 -22.67 10.47
CA HIS A 297 -4.19 -21.35 10.38
C HIS A 297 -4.57 -20.63 9.09
N LEU A 298 -4.52 -21.30 7.94
CA LEU A 298 -4.89 -20.72 6.65
C LEU A 298 -6.38 -20.35 6.60
N VAL A 299 -7.25 -21.25 7.02
CA VAL A 299 -8.71 -21.02 7.04
C VAL A 299 -9.06 -19.86 7.97
N VAL A 300 -8.55 -19.85 9.20
CA VAL A 300 -8.82 -18.79 10.17
C VAL A 300 -8.22 -17.45 9.70
N SER A 301 -7.02 -17.46 9.12
CA SER A 301 -6.42 -16.26 8.54
C SER A 301 -7.28 -15.70 7.40
N SER A 302 -7.82 -16.55 6.52
CA SER A 302 -8.69 -16.08 5.44
C SER A 302 -9.99 -15.47 5.96
N LEU A 303 -10.61 -16.06 6.99
CA LEU A 303 -11.80 -15.52 7.64
C LEU A 303 -11.52 -14.16 8.30
N ILE A 304 -10.42 -14.04 9.05
CA ILE A 304 -10.01 -12.77 9.65
C ILE A 304 -9.70 -11.73 8.57
N GLY A 305 -9.07 -12.14 7.45
CA GLY A 305 -8.82 -11.30 6.29
C GLY A 305 -10.08 -10.69 5.69
N ILE A 306 -11.18 -11.44 5.62
CA ILE A 306 -12.49 -10.92 5.19
C ILE A 306 -12.91 -9.75 6.09
N PHE A 307 -12.80 -9.91 7.42
CA PHE A 307 -13.13 -8.83 8.36
C PHE A 307 -12.21 -7.61 8.20
N VAL A 308 -10.91 -7.81 7.97
CA VAL A 308 -9.96 -6.71 7.73
C VAL A 308 -10.39 -5.82 6.56
N TYR A 309 -10.91 -6.42 5.47
CA TYR A 309 -11.35 -5.67 4.29
C TYR A 309 -12.77 -5.15 4.41
N ALA A 310 -13.61 -5.79 5.21
CA ALA A 310 -14.98 -5.33 5.50
C ALA A 310 -15.00 -4.11 6.43
N LEU A 311 -14.06 -4.00 7.36
CA LEU A 311 -14.03 -2.90 8.32
C LEU A 311 -13.58 -1.58 7.69
N LYS A 312 -13.99 -0.46 8.32
CA LYS A 312 -13.57 0.88 7.92
C LYS A 312 -12.05 1.03 8.14
N PRO A 313 -11.31 1.48 7.11
CA PRO A 313 -9.86 1.68 7.23
C PRO A 313 -9.51 2.71 8.31
N GLY A 314 -8.39 2.45 9.03
CA GLY A 314 -7.85 3.37 10.04
C GLY A 314 -8.56 3.33 11.39
N THR A 315 -9.45 2.38 11.64
CA THR A 315 -10.05 2.14 12.97
C THR A 315 -9.20 1.19 13.80
N VAL A 316 -9.28 1.31 15.13
CA VAL A 316 -8.58 0.39 16.06
C VAL A 316 -8.97 -1.06 15.77
N LEU A 317 -10.27 -1.32 15.56
CA LEU A 317 -10.77 -2.67 15.26
C LEU A 317 -10.18 -3.24 13.97
N GLN A 318 -10.07 -2.45 12.90
CA GLN A 318 -9.46 -2.89 11.65
C GLN A 318 -7.96 -3.23 11.84
N VAL A 319 -7.23 -2.41 12.63
CA VAL A 319 -5.82 -2.65 12.93
C VAL A 319 -5.66 -3.89 13.82
N THR A 320 -6.57 -4.10 14.78
CA THR A 320 -6.62 -5.31 15.61
C THR A 320 -6.76 -6.57 14.74
N MET A 321 -7.75 -6.60 13.85
CA MET A 321 -7.97 -7.73 12.93
C MET A 321 -6.78 -7.93 11.98
N ALA A 322 -6.20 -6.84 11.44
CA ALA A 322 -5.00 -6.92 10.60
C ALA A 322 -3.77 -7.44 11.36
N THR A 323 -3.67 -7.16 12.67
CA THR A 323 -2.60 -7.69 13.51
C THR A 323 -2.79 -9.17 13.77
N ILE A 324 -4.01 -9.62 14.10
CA ILE A 324 -4.33 -11.05 14.29
C ILE A 324 -4.07 -11.80 12.98
N PHE A 325 -4.52 -11.29 11.83
CA PHE A 325 -4.25 -11.86 10.51
C PHE A 325 -2.76 -12.05 10.25
N GLY A 326 -1.97 -10.99 10.47
CA GLY A 326 -0.52 -11.04 10.27
C GLY A 326 0.20 -11.98 11.23
N LEU A 327 -0.28 -12.11 12.47
CA LEU A 327 0.27 -13.05 13.46
C LEU A 327 -0.11 -14.49 13.14
N CYS A 328 -1.35 -14.77 12.73
CA CYS A 328 -1.74 -16.10 12.27
C CYS A 328 -0.86 -16.59 11.10
N LEU A 329 -0.53 -15.72 10.15
CA LEU A 329 0.40 -16.05 9.06
C LEU A 329 1.85 -16.19 9.55
N ALA A 330 2.27 -15.40 10.52
CA ALA A 330 3.64 -15.47 11.06
C ALA A 330 3.87 -16.74 11.90
N THR A 331 2.84 -17.23 12.58
CA THR A 331 2.93 -18.41 13.47
C THR A 331 3.04 -19.74 12.71
N ILE A 332 2.84 -19.74 11.39
CA ILE A 332 3.22 -20.87 10.55
C ILE A 332 4.74 -21.16 10.64
N SER A 333 5.56 -20.12 10.87
CA SER A 333 7.03 -20.21 10.91
C SER A 333 7.65 -19.84 12.24
N LEU A 334 6.90 -19.27 13.20
CA LEU A 334 7.39 -18.77 14.49
C LEU A 334 6.48 -19.22 15.64
N ARG A 335 7.04 -19.33 16.86
CA ARG A 335 6.22 -19.50 18.06
C ARG A 335 5.35 -18.25 18.30
N GLY A 336 4.06 -18.45 18.64
CA GLY A 336 3.08 -17.38 18.73
C GLY A 336 3.48 -16.24 19.68
N MET A 337 4.00 -16.55 20.87
CA MET A 337 4.46 -15.57 21.85
C MET A 337 5.58 -14.70 21.29
N TYR A 338 6.60 -15.33 20.71
CA TYR A 338 7.73 -14.63 20.11
C TYR A 338 7.32 -13.75 18.91
N ALA A 339 6.37 -14.23 18.09
CA ALA A 339 5.84 -13.43 16.99
C ALA A 339 5.08 -12.18 17.49
N ALA A 340 4.34 -12.30 18.60
CA ALA A 340 3.64 -11.18 19.22
C ALA A 340 4.61 -10.15 19.82
N GLU A 341 5.64 -10.59 20.54
CA GLU A 341 6.70 -9.72 21.08
C GLU A 341 7.41 -8.92 19.98
N LEU A 342 7.84 -9.61 18.91
CA LEU A 342 8.44 -8.95 17.75
C LEU A 342 7.49 -7.94 17.10
N ARG A 343 6.19 -8.26 17.01
CA ARG A 343 5.19 -7.37 16.43
C ARG A 343 5.05 -6.07 17.22
N VAL A 344 4.95 -6.17 18.54
CA VAL A 344 4.86 -4.99 19.42
C VAL A 344 6.15 -4.17 19.33
N SER A 345 7.31 -4.81 19.47
CA SER A 345 8.62 -4.13 19.44
C SER A 345 8.84 -3.36 18.13
N PHE A 346 8.52 -3.97 16.98
CA PHE A 346 8.72 -3.31 15.69
C PHE A 346 7.69 -2.21 15.40
N VAL A 347 6.48 -2.30 15.96
CA VAL A 347 5.51 -1.20 15.89
C VAL A 347 5.96 -0.02 16.75
N LEU A 348 6.46 -0.28 17.96
CA LEU A 348 7.00 0.76 18.84
C LEU A 348 8.22 1.45 18.20
N LEU A 349 9.13 0.67 17.62
CA LEU A 349 10.28 1.21 16.91
C LEU A 349 9.87 2.05 15.70
N ALA A 350 8.87 1.62 14.93
CA ALA A 350 8.34 2.38 13.80
C ALA A 350 7.70 3.71 14.26
N ILE A 351 6.95 3.69 15.35
CA ILE A 351 6.39 4.90 15.96
C ILE A 351 7.51 5.85 16.39
N PHE A 352 8.54 5.32 17.06
CA PHE A 352 9.69 6.09 17.50
C PHE A 352 10.40 6.77 16.33
N VAL A 353 10.67 6.05 15.22
CA VAL A 353 11.30 6.60 14.02
C VAL A 353 10.48 7.75 13.43
N VAL A 354 9.16 7.55 13.30
CA VAL A 354 8.27 8.59 12.74
C VAL A 354 8.23 9.82 13.64
N CYS A 355 8.11 9.63 14.96
CA CYS A 355 8.08 10.72 15.94
C CYS A 355 9.42 11.47 16.00
N LEU A 356 10.55 10.77 15.93
CA LEU A 356 11.89 11.38 15.95
C LEU A 356 12.09 12.33 14.77
N ILE A 357 11.70 11.90 13.58
CA ILE A 357 11.83 12.71 12.37
C ILE A 357 10.89 13.92 12.42
N ASP A 358 9.67 13.72 12.89
CA ASP A 358 8.70 14.82 13.03
C ASP A 358 9.16 15.85 14.07
N LEU A 359 9.75 15.38 15.18
CA LEU A 359 10.36 16.24 16.21
C LEU A 359 11.56 17.01 15.64
N GLY A 360 12.44 16.31 14.91
CA GLY A 360 13.59 16.95 14.26
C GLY A 360 13.18 18.05 13.30
N LEU A 361 12.17 17.82 12.48
CA LEU A 361 11.61 18.82 11.58
C LEU A 361 10.97 19.98 12.37
N PHE A 362 10.27 19.69 13.46
CA PHE A 362 9.65 20.72 14.31
C PHE A 362 10.70 21.61 15.01
N VAL A 363 11.72 21.00 15.62
CA VAL A 363 12.83 21.72 16.27
C VAL A 363 13.56 22.58 15.26
N TYR A 364 13.86 22.02 14.09
CA TYR A 364 14.50 22.77 13.01
C TYR A 364 13.67 23.98 12.55
N GLN A 365 12.35 23.81 12.39
CA GLN A 365 11.44 24.93 12.07
C GLN A 365 11.44 26.03 13.16
N ARG A 366 11.56 25.61 14.42
CA ARG A 366 11.58 26.56 15.54
C ARG A 366 12.88 27.35 15.61
N ILE A 367 14.03 26.67 15.36
CA ILE A 367 15.35 27.35 15.32
C ILE A 367 15.42 28.37 14.20
N LEU A 368 14.81 28.09 13.04
CA LEU A 368 14.82 29.03 11.91
C LEU A 368 13.85 30.22 12.06
N ARG A 369 12.96 30.18 13.06
CA ARG A 369 12.06 31.32 13.37
C ARG A 369 12.69 32.33 14.32
N PHE A 370 13.82 31.97 14.92
CA PHE A 370 14.69 32.87 15.67
C PHE A 370 15.81 33.39 14.78
#